data_b012edec1b2e85d33814504284933dd3
#
_entry.id   b012edec1b2e85d33814504284933dd3
#
_cell.length_a   1.000
_cell.length_b   1.000
_cell.length_c   1.000
_cell.angle_alpha   90.00
_cell.angle_beta   90.00
_cell.angle_gamma   90.00
#
_symmetry.space_group_name_H-M   'P 1'
#
loop_
_entity.id
_entity.type
_entity.pdbx_description
1 polymer ?
#
loop_
_entity_poly.entity_id
_entity_poly.type
_entity_poly.pdbx_seq_one_letter_code
_entity_poly.pdbx_strand_id
1 'polypeptide(L)'
;MNSEETLASVGMVDVAVLDDDIDFRNYIEDLLRDEGGFSVRTFAEQEELFAAAETRIPDIVLLDMKMGTVTGEEVLEQLLTRWPEMCIIVITGYPSLENMRATFKLQVFDYLAKPFSLAQLRQTLQNAVEKFGLGRTPQDLLRERLGHRIKLLRVERGWSLKDLAAATKLSVSQISSIERGANLPSVESLLAICRAFERKPSEVLTSIGF
;
A
#
# COMPACT_ATOMS: atom_id res chain seq x y z
N MET A 1 -19.84 -14.95 -0.02
CA MET A 1 -18.66 -14.19 0.45
C MET A 1 -19.08 -13.51 1.73
N ASN A 2 -18.54 -13.94 2.84
CA ASN A 2 -18.98 -13.51 4.16
C ASN A 2 -18.42 -12.11 4.47
N SER A 3 -19.25 -11.26 5.06
CA SER A 3 -18.90 -9.91 5.52
C SER A 3 -17.72 -9.88 6.50
N GLU A 4 -17.42 -11.00 7.15
CA GLU A 4 -16.28 -11.16 8.06
C GLU A 4 -14.93 -11.27 7.34
N GLU A 5 -14.87 -11.92 6.16
CA GLU A 5 -13.65 -11.97 5.35
C GLU A 5 -13.26 -10.59 4.78
N THR A 6 -14.26 -9.75 4.50
CA THR A 6 -14.01 -8.38 4.00
C THR A 6 -13.48 -7.45 5.09
N LEU A 7 -13.87 -7.67 6.36
CA LEU A 7 -13.39 -6.87 7.50
C LEU A 7 -11.97 -7.27 7.96
N ALA A 8 -11.61 -8.56 7.81
CA ALA A 8 -10.28 -9.05 8.22
C ALA A 8 -9.14 -8.56 7.28
N SER A 9 -9.47 -8.16 6.05
CA SER A 9 -8.48 -7.69 5.06
C SER A 9 -8.26 -6.18 5.05
N VAL A 10 -8.92 -5.42 5.91
CA VAL A 10 -8.74 -3.96 6.00
C VAL A 10 -7.39 -3.65 6.62
N GLY A 11 -6.49 -3.11 5.81
CA GLY A 11 -5.12 -2.79 6.22
C GLY A 11 -4.07 -3.85 5.85
N MET A 12 -4.49 -5.00 5.28
CA MET A 12 -3.56 -5.98 4.70
C MET A 12 -3.28 -5.64 3.24
N VAL A 13 -2.04 -5.82 2.81
CA VAL A 13 -1.63 -5.70 1.41
C VAL A 13 -2.04 -6.96 0.66
N ASP A 14 -2.84 -6.81 -0.39
CA ASP A 14 -3.32 -7.92 -1.21
C ASP A 14 -2.28 -8.29 -2.27
N VAL A 15 -1.63 -9.42 -2.09
CA VAL A 15 -0.56 -9.94 -2.98
C VAL A 15 -1.12 -11.08 -3.82
N ALA A 16 -1.10 -10.92 -5.13
CA ALA A 16 -1.37 -12.01 -6.09
C ALA A 16 -0.05 -12.62 -6.55
N VAL A 17 0.05 -13.93 -6.51
CA VAL A 17 1.22 -14.69 -7.00
C VAL A 17 0.78 -15.50 -8.22
N LEU A 18 1.39 -15.23 -9.37
CA LEU A 18 1.20 -16.02 -10.58
C LEU A 18 2.48 -16.78 -10.92
N ASP A 19 2.42 -18.10 -10.83
CA ASP A 19 3.55 -19.02 -11.05
C ASP A 19 2.97 -20.41 -11.30
N ASP A 20 3.49 -21.17 -12.25
CA ASP A 20 3.00 -22.53 -12.55
C ASP A 20 3.49 -23.58 -11.53
N ASP A 21 4.57 -23.29 -10.79
CA ASP A 21 5.12 -24.14 -9.74
C ASP A 21 4.30 -24.04 -8.45
N ILE A 22 3.58 -25.11 -8.11
CA ILE A 22 2.76 -25.20 -6.89
C ILE A 22 3.59 -25.11 -5.60
N ASP A 23 4.79 -25.68 -5.59
CA ASP A 23 5.66 -25.67 -4.40
C ASP A 23 6.15 -24.26 -4.13
N PHE A 24 6.45 -23.50 -5.19
CA PHE A 24 6.83 -22.10 -5.07
C PHE A 24 5.65 -21.23 -4.58
N ARG A 25 4.44 -21.44 -5.13
CA ARG A 25 3.24 -20.72 -4.67
C ARG A 25 2.96 -20.95 -3.20
N ASN A 26 3.00 -22.22 -2.75
CA ASN A 26 2.80 -22.59 -1.34
C ASN A 26 3.90 -21.96 -0.46
N TYR A 27 5.15 -22.00 -0.90
CA TYR A 27 6.27 -21.39 -0.18
C TYR A 27 6.06 -19.88 0.03
N ILE A 28 5.66 -19.14 -1.00
CA ILE A 28 5.39 -17.70 -0.89
C ILE A 28 4.19 -17.42 0.02
N GLU A 29 3.12 -18.21 -0.11
CA GLU A 29 1.93 -18.06 0.72
C GLU A 29 2.25 -18.25 2.21
N ASP A 30 2.94 -19.32 2.58
CA ASP A 30 3.32 -19.59 3.96
C ASP A 30 4.24 -18.50 4.50
N LEU A 31 5.21 -18.09 3.71
CA LEU A 31 6.20 -17.09 4.07
C LEU A 31 5.55 -15.71 4.33
N LEU A 32 4.63 -15.27 3.49
CA LEU A 32 3.96 -13.97 3.66
C LEU A 32 2.88 -14.02 4.76
N ARG A 33 2.28 -15.19 5.00
CA ARG A 33 1.37 -15.40 6.14
C ARG A 33 2.11 -15.26 7.47
N ASP A 34 3.31 -15.83 7.58
CA ASP A 34 4.14 -15.76 8.79
C ASP A 34 4.65 -14.33 9.07
N GLU A 35 4.90 -13.53 8.03
CA GLU A 35 5.28 -12.12 8.16
C GLU A 35 4.15 -11.25 8.72
N GLY A 36 2.91 -11.60 8.41
CA GLY A 36 1.74 -10.79 8.72
C GLY A 36 1.63 -9.50 7.88
N GLY A 37 0.44 -8.90 7.85
CA GLY A 37 0.19 -7.68 7.08
C GLY A 37 -0.06 -7.90 5.57
N PHE A 38 0.01 -9.15 5.10
CA PHE A 38 -0.26 -9.53 3.72
C PHE A 38 -1.43 -10.50 3.62
N SER A 39 -2.27 -10.33 2.61
CA SER A 39 -3.27 -11.30 2.15
C SER A 39 -2.79 -11.86 0.82
N VAL A 40 -2.61 -13.16 0.72
CA VAL A 40 -2.02 -13.80 -0.46
C VAL A 40 -3.08 -14.56 -1.23
N ARG A 41 -3.12 -14.37 -2.53
CA ARG A 41 -3.89 -15.15 -3.50
C ARG A 41 -2.94 -15.76 -4.51
N THR A 42 -3.03 -17.05 -4.75
CA THR A 42 -2.11 -17.76 -5.67
C THR A 42 -2.86 -18.26 -6.90
N PHE A 43 -2.24 -18.19 -8.05
CA PHE A 43 -2.80 -18.56 -9.34
C PHE A 43 -1.78 -19.39 -10.12
N ALA A 44 -2.25 -20.45 -10.78
CA ALA A 44 -1.43 -21.26 -11.68
C ALA A 44 -1.53 -20.74 -13.13
N GLU A 45 -2.69 -20.17 -13.48
CA GLU A 45 -3.02 -19.77 -14.84
C GLU A 45 -3.36 -18.26 -14.87
N GLN A 46 -2.97 -17.60 -15.96
CA GLN A 46 -3.21 -16.16 -16.12
C GLN A 46 -4.69 -15.78 -16.14
N GLU A 47 -5.55 -16.64 -16.70
CA GLU A 47 -6.99 -16.44 -16.80
C GLU A 47 -7.63 -16.31 -15.42
N GLU A 48 -7.17 -17.11 -14.46
CA GLU A 48 -7.63 -17.08 -13.07
C GLU A 48 -7.24 -15.76 -12.41
N LEU A 49 -6.00 -15.30 -12.60
CA LEU A 49 -5.53 -14.01 -12.10
C LEU A 49 -6.35 -12.86 -12.71
N PHE A 50 -6.58 -12.87 -14.02
CA PHE A 50 -7.36 -11.81 -14.69
C PHE A 50 -8.79 -11.77 -14.18
N ALA A 51 -9.47 -12.92 -14.09
CA ALA A 51 -10.83 -13.00 -13.56
C ALA A 51 -10.91 -12.50 -12.10
N ALA A 52 -9.92 -12.85 -11.29
CA ALA A 52 -9.83 -12.37 -9.92
C ALA A 52 -9.58 -10.86 -9.84
N ALA A 53 -8.72 -10.32 -10.71
CA ALA A 53 -8.40 -8.89 -10.76
C ALA A 53 -9.58 -8.03 -11.25
N GLU A 54 -10.44 -8.55 -12.13
CA GLU A 54 -11.69 -7.88 -12.52
C GLU A 54 -12.66 -7.71 -11.33
N THR A 55 -12.63 -8.64 -10.38
CA THR A 55 -13.45 -8.56 -9.16
C THR A 55 -12.79 -7.69 -8.10
N ARG A 56 -11.50 -7.88 -7.87
CA ARG A 56 -10.70 -7.13 -6.91
C ARG A 56 -9.27 -7.05 -7.41
N ILE A 57 -8.85 -5.86 -7.78
CA ILE A 57 -7.48 -5.58 -8.22
C ILE A 57 -6.51 -5.83 -7.05
N PRO A 58 -5.47 -6.68 -7.21
CA PRO A 58 -4.45 -6.86 -6.18
C PRO A 58 -3.60 -5.60 -6.02
N ASP A 59 -3.08 -5.39 -4.81
CA ASP A 59 -2.15 -4.29 -4.54
C ASP A 59 -0.77 -4.55 -5.18
N ILE A 60 -0.32 -5.81 -5.15
CA ILE A 60 0.96 -6.26 -5.72
C ILE A 60 0.72 -7.56 -6.49
N VAL A 61 1.34 -7.68 -7.65
CA VAL A 61 1.45 -8.95 -8.38
C VAL A 61 2.91 -9.42 -8.37
N LEU A 62 3.13 -10.63 -7.87
CA LEU A 62 4.39 -11.37 -8.04
C LEU A 62 4.22 -12.25 -9.28
N LEU A 63 4.94 -11.94 -10.34
CA LEU A 63 4.77 -12.59 -11.66
C LEU A 63 6.02 -13.40 -12.02
N ASP A 64 5.87 -14.71 -12.20
CA ASP A 64 6.92 -15.50 -12.83
C ASP A 64 6.96 -15.25 -14.35
N MET A 65 8.17 -15.16 -14.88
CA MET A 65 8.39 -14.92 -16.32
C MET A 65 8.36 -16.19 -17.15
N LYS A 66 8.39 -17.38 -16.53
CA LYS A 66 8.45 -18.65 -17.23
C LYS A 66 7.36 -19.58 -16.73
N MET A 67 6.24 -19.58 -17.43
CA MET A 67 5.07 -20.37 -17.09
C MET A 67 4.62 -21.18 -18.31
N GLY A 68 4.93 -22.48 -18.33
CA GLY A 68 4.46 -23.42 -19.34
C GLY A 68 4.55 -22.90 -20.78
N THR A 69 3.39 -22.68 -21.42
CA THR A 69 3.25 -22.23 -22.82
C THR A 69 3.09 -20.73 -22.99
N VAL A 70 2.83 -19.99 -21.92
CA VAL A 70 2.62 -18.53 -21.94
C VAL A 70 3.87 -17.85 -21.40
N THR A 71 4.30 -16.79 -22.07
CA THR A 71 5.44 -16.01 -21.60
C THR A 71 5.00 -14.96 -20.58
N GLY A 72 5.80 -14.76 -19.53
CA GLY A 72 5.52 -13.73 -18.52
C GLY A 72 5.46 -12.32 -19.11
N GLU A 73 6.17 -12.07 -20.23
CA GLU A 73 6.13 -10.82 -20.98
C GLU A 73 4.72 -10.54 -21.54
N GLU A 74 4.07 -11.53 -22.12
CA GLU A 74 2.70 -11.38 -22.66
C GLU A 74 1.69 -11.11 -21.53
N VAL A 75 1.82 -11.80 -20.40
CA VAL A 75 1.00 -11.57 -19.22
C VAL A 75 1.21 -10.15 -18.66
N LEU A 76 2.46 -9.73 -18.54
CA LEU A 76 2.85 -8.41 -18.07
C LEU A 76 2.24 -7.30 -18.94
N GLU A 77 2.35 -7.39 -20.27
CA GLU A 77 1.75 -6.43 -21.19
C GLU A 77 0.23 -6.35 -21.05
N GLN A 78 -0.44 -7.49 -20.91
CA GLN A 78 -1.89 -7.54 -20.71
C GLN A 78 -2.31 -6.94 -19.36
N LEU A 79 -1.57 -7.23 -18.27
CA LEU A 79 -1.83 -6.65 -16.95
C LEU A 79 -1.71 -5.12 -16.99
N LEU A 80 -0.61 -4.60 -17.53
CA LEU A 80 -0.36 -3.15 -17.60
C LEU A 80 -1.30 -2.43 -18.57
N THR A 81 -1.78 -3.12 -19.62
CA THR A 81 -2.79 -2.55 -20.52
C THR A 81 -4.14 -2.38 -19.83
N ARG A 82 -4.54 -3.36 -18.99
CA ARG A 82 -5.83 -3.32 -18.25
C ARG A 82 -5.74 -2.49 -16.98
N TRP A 83 -4.62 -2.56 -16.27
CA TRP A 83 -4.39 -1.88 -14.98
C TRP A 83 -3.02 -1.19 -14.96
N PRO A 84 -2.89 0.01 -15.58
CA PRO A 84 -1.60 0.71 -15.74
C PRO A 84 -0.89 1.06 -14.43
N GLU A 85 -1.64 1.24 -13.34
CA GLU A 85 -1.11 1.60 -12.02
C GLU A 85 -0.78 0.38 -11.12
N MET A 86 -0.91 -0.86 -11.66
CA MET A 86 -0.67 -2.07 -10.90
C MET A 86 0.81 -2.19 -10.52
N CYS A 87 1.07 -2.48 -9.25
CA CYS A 87 2.43 -2.76 -8.79
C CYS A 87 2.81 -4.20 -9.16
N ILE A 88 3.70 -4.37 -10.13
CA ILE A 88 4.16 -5.68 -10.57
C ILE A 88 5.62 -5.87 -10.21
N ILE A 89 5.92 -6.95 -9.51
CA ILE A 89 7.26 -7.44 -9.18
C ILE A 89 7.48 -8.72 -9.96
N VAL A 90 8.45 -8.68 -10.86
CA VAL A 90 8.82 -9.86 -11.66
C VAL A 90 9.71 -10.78 -10.84
N ILE A 91 9.39 -12.07 -10.85
CA ILE A 91 10.19 -13.12 -10.23
C ILE A 91 10.62 -14.11 -11.32
N THR A 92 11.89 -14.48 -11.38
CA THR A 92 12.34 -15.42 -12.42
C THR A 92 13.56 -16.24 -12.00
N GLY A 93 13.57 -17.50 -12.41
CA GLY A 93 14.73 -18.39 -12.30
C GLY A 93 15.78 -18.20 -13.42
N TYR A 94 15.49 -17.39 -14.45
CA TYR A 94 16.35 -17.19 -15.60
C TYR A 94 16.60 -15.71 -15.87
N PRO A 95 17.36 -15.03 -14.98
CA PRO A 95 17.65 -13.62 -15.15
C PRO A 95 18.55 -13.43 -16.39
N SER A 96 18.08 -12.66 -17.37
CA SER A 96 18.92 -12.19 -18.48
C SER A 96 18.89 -10.66 -18.53
N LEU A 97 19.99 -10.06 -18.97
CA LEU A 97 20.05 -8.60 -19.14
C LEU A 97 19.03 -8.10 -20.19
N GLU A 98 18.68 -8.94 -21.15
CA GLU A 98 17.72 -8.63 -22.19
C GLU A 98 16.29 -8.60 -21.62
N ASN A 99 15.89 -9.61 -20.86
CA ASN A 99 14.60 -9.69 -20.19
C ASN A 99 14.44 -8.59 -19.14
N MET A 100 15.49 -8.31 -18.36
CA MET A 100 15.48 -7.20 -17.42
C MET A 100 15.25 -5.86 -18.11
N ARG A 101 15.93 -5.59 -19.24
CA ARG A 101 15.75 -4.34 -19.99
C ARG A 101 14.35 -4.24 -20.62
N ALA A 102 13.80 -5.35 -21.11
CA ALA A 102 12.45 -5.40 -21.66
C ALA A 102 11.40 -5.09 -20.58
N THR A 103 11.48 -5.75 -19.44
CA THR A 103 10.57 -5.55 -18.30
C THR A 103 10.67 -4.15 -17.67
N PHE A 104 11.86 -3.57 -17.56
CA PHE A 104 12.00 -2.18 -17.09
C PHE A 104 11.39 -1.15 -18.04
N LYS A 105 11.39 -1.39 -19.36
CA LYS A 105 10.68 -0.54 -20.33
C LYS A 105 9.17 -0.56 -20.13
N LEU A 106 8.63 -1.68 -19.61
CA LEU A 106 7.21 -1.85 -19.28
C LEU A 106 6.85 -1.30 -17.90
N GLN A 107 7.79 -0.61 -17.20
CA GLN A 107 7.55 0.05 -15.92
C GLN A 107 7.16 -0.90 -14.77
N VAL A 108 7.69 -2.13 -14.75
CA VAL A 108 7.59 -2.98 -13.56
C VAL A 108 8.23 -2.30 -12.35
N PHE A 109 7.69 -2.59 -11.17
CA PHE A 109 8.21 -1.98 -9.95
C PHE A 109 9.61 -2.48 -9.60
N ASP A 110 9.81 -3.81 -9.64
CA ASP A 110 11.08 -4.44 -9.29
C ASP A 110 11.21 -5.82 -9.94
N TYR A 111 12.40 -6.39 -9.82
CA TYR A 111 12.78 -7.66 -10.44
C TYR A 111 13.58 -8.51 -9.44
N LEU A 112 13.09 -9.72 -9.15
CA LEU A 112 13.67 -10.62 -8.17
C LEU A 112 14.13 -11.94 -8.83
N ALA A 113 15.42 -12.22 -8.80
CA ALA A 113 15.97 -13.46 -9.38
C ALA A 113 15.87 -14.63 -8.40
N LYS A 114 15.29 -15.76 -8.83
CA LYS A 114 15.31 -17.04 -8.08
C LYS A 114 16.69 -17.69 -8.19
N PRO A 115 17.29 -18.23 -7.09
CA PRO A 115 16.76 -18.18 -5.72
C PRO A 115 17.05 -16.84 -5.04
N PHE A 116 16.07 -16.34 -4.28
CA PHE A 116 16.21 -15.14 -3.45
C PHE A 116 16.03 -15.48 -1.98
N SER A 117 16.57 -14.62 -1.13
CA SER A 117 16.38 -14.73 0.32
C SER A 117 15.07 -14.09 0.76
N LEU A 118 14.56 -14.55 1.91
CA LEU A 118 13.43 -13.89 2.59
C LEU A 118 13.65 -12.38 2.77
N ALA A 119 14.88 -11.99 3.14
CA ALA A 119 15.23 -10.59 3.34
C ALA A 119 15.08 -9.75 2.06
N GLN A 120 15.44 -10.32 0.89
CA GLN A 120 15.28 -9.64 -0.40
C GLN A 120 13.79 -9.48 -0.76
N LEU A 121 12.98 -10.53 -0.64
CA LEU A 121 11.54 -10.44 -0.91
C LEU A 121 10.87 -9.42 0.02
N ARG A 122 11.17 -9.50 1.33
CA ARG A 122 10.65 -8.54 2.33
C ARG A 122 11.01 -7.10 1.96
N GLN A 123 12.26 -6.83 1.63
CA GLN A 123 12.72 -5.49 1.26
C GLN A 123 12.00 -4.98 0.01
N THR A 124 11.86 -5.82 -1.02
CA THR A 124 11.14 -5.46 -2.26
C THR A 124 9.66 -5.15 -1.98
N LEU A 125 8.97 -5.98 -1.18
CA LEU A 125 7.58 -5.73 -0.80
C LEU A 125 7.43 -4.47 0.06
N GLN A 126 8.32 -4.22 1.01
CA GLN A 126 8.32 -3.00 1.81
C GLN A 126 8.51 -1.74 0.94
N ASN A 127 9.44 -1.78 -0.01
CA ASN A 127 9.65 -0.69 -0.95
C ASN A 127 8.39 -0.42 -1.79
N ALA A 128 7.66 -1.47 -2.23
CA ALA A 128 6.40 -1.34 -2.93
C ALA A 128 5.32 -0.72 -2.05
N VAL A 129 5.15 -1.22 -0.82
CA VAL A 129 4.21 -0.70 0.18
C VAL A 129 4.45 0.79 0.44
N GLU A 130 5.69 1.20 0.62
CA GLU A 130 6.05 2.60 0.87
C GLU A 130 5.78 3.48 -0.36
N LYS A 131 6.23 3.04 -1.55
CA LYS A 131 6.09 3.82 -2.79
C LYS A 131 4.64 4.04 -3.20
N PHE A 132 3.81 3.00 -3.12
CA PHE A 132 2.40 3.05 -3.53
C PHE A 132 1.44 3.34 -2.38
N GLY A 133 1.94 3.40 -1.12
CA GLY A 133 1.12 3.63 0.06
C GLY A 133 0.10 2.52 0.32
N LEU A 134 0.47 1.26 0.05
CA LEU A 134 -0.41 0.10 0.13
C LEU A 134 -0.73 -0.28 1.58
N GLY A 135 -1.78 -1.07 1.79
CA GLY A 135 -2.17 -1.59 3.10
C GLY A 135 -2.64 -0.53 4.10
N ARG A 136 -2.86 0.71 3.67
CA ARG A 136 -3.34 1.78 4.55
C ARG A 136 -4.83 1.63 4.79
N THR A 137 -5.21 1.56 6.05
CA THR A 137 -6.63 1.60 6.41
C THR A 137 -7.22 2.99 6.16
N PRO A 138 -8.55 3.13 5.99
CA PRO A 138 -9.20 4.44 5.98
C PRO A 138 -8.84 5.28 7.22
N GLN A 139 -8.60 4.62 8.36
CA GLN A 139 -8.17 5.27 9.59
C GLN A 139 -6.73 5.80 9.51
N ASP A 140 -5.82 5.08 8.86
CA ASP A 140 -4.45 5.53 8.62
C ASP A 140 -4.41 6.74 7.69
N LEU A 141 -5.20 6.69 6.61
CA LEU A 141 -5.36 7.81 5.69
C LEU A 141 -5.95 9.03 6.37
N LEU A 142 -6.98 8.83 7.19
CA LEU A 142 -7.57 9.91 7.98
C LEU A 142 -6.52 10.54 8.91
N ARG A 143 -5.78 9.70 9.64
CA ARG A 143 -4.77 10.14 10.61
C ARG A 143 -3.67 10.98 9.95
N GLU A 144 -3.14 10.50 8.84
CA GLU A 144 -2.08 11.17 8.09
C GLU A 144 -2.55 12.49 7.47
N ARG A 145 -3.68 12.46 6.74
CA ARG A 145 -4.24 13.63 6.06
C ARG A 145 -4.68 14.70 7.05
N LEU A 146 -5.32 14.30 8.16
CA LEU A 146 -5.76 15.22 9.20
C LEU A 146 -4.56 15.88 9.90
N GLY A 147 -3.54 15.09 10.24
CA GLY A 147 -2.31 15.63 10.85
C GLY A 147 -1.62 16.63 9.93
N HIS A 148 -1.48 16.30 8.66
CA HIS A 148 -0.90 17.20 7.66
C HIS A 148 -1.73 18.48 7.50
N ARG A 149 -3.05 18.39 7.44
CA ARG A 149 -3.95 19.56 7.33
C ARG A 149 -3.85 20.48 8.54
N ILE A 150 -3.82 19.93 9.73
CA ILE A 150 -3.64 20.69 10.97
C ILE A 150 -2.30 21.45 10.96
N LYS A 151 -1.22 20.77 10.54
CA LYS A 151 0.11 21.39 10.38
C LYS A 151 0.08 22.56 9.38
N LEU A 152 -0.57 22.39 8.23
CA LEU A 152 -0.71 23.46 7.24
C LEU A 152 -1.46 24.67 7.83
N LEU A 153 -2.61 24.47 8.48
CA LEU A 153 -3.38 25.54 9.12
C LEU A 153 -2.55 26.30 10.17
N ARG A 154 -1.74 25.59 10.93
CA ARG A 154 -0.84 26.20 11.93
C ARG A 154 0.23 27.06 11.24
N VAL A 155 0.86 26.54 10.20
CA VAL A 155 1.91 27.26 9.45
C VAL A 155 1.33 28.48 8.71
N GLU A 156 0.15 28.36 8.10
CA GLU A 156 -0.57 29.46 7.45
C GLU A 156 -0.85 30.62 8.42
N ARG A 157 -1.10 30.31 9.72
CA ARG A 157 -1.27 31.33 10.78
C ARG A 157 0.07 31.86 11.35
N GLY A 158 1.20 31.34 10.89
CA GLY A 158 2.50 31.70 11.45
C GLY A 158 2.76 31.18 12.88
N TRP A 159 1.99 30.17 13.32
CA TRP A 159 2.08 29.66 14.68
C TRP A 159 3.15 28.58 14.83
N SER A 160 3.85 28.63 15.97
CA SER A 160 4.67 27.53 16.46
C SER A 160 3.80 26.43 17.08
N LEU A 161 4.39 25.24 17.34
CA LEU A 161 3.70 24.19 18.09
C LEU A 161 3.28 24.65 19.48
N LYS A 162 4.05 25.57 20.12
CA LYS A 162 3.74 26.14 21.43
C LYS A 162 2.52 27.06 21.38
N ASP A 163 2.36 27.83 20.29
CA ASP A 163 1.22 28.74 20.12
C ASP A 163 -0.08 27.94 19.96
N LEU A 164 -0.06 26.89 19.14
CA LEU A 164 -1.21 26.01 19.01
C LEU A 164 -1.53 25.26 20.32
N ALA A 165 -0.52 24.82 21.06
CA ALA A 165 -0.67 24.19 22.35
C ALA A 165 -1.38 25.16 23.36
N ALA A 166 -0.95 26.39 23.41
CA ALA A 166 -1.57 27.42 24.27
C ALA A 166 -3.03 27.69 23.88
N ALA A 167 -3.33 27.79 22.57
CA ALA A 167 -4.68 28.04 22.07
C ALA A 167 -5.65 26.89 22.31
N THR A 168 -5.17 25.64 22.33
CA THR A 168 -6.00 24.43 22.41
C THR A 168 -6.02 23.77 23.78
N LYS A 169 -5.14 24.18 24.70
CA LYS A 169 -4.87 23.53 25.99
C LYS A 169 -4.34 22.08 25.85
N LEU A 170 -3.83 21.71 24.66
CA LEU A 170 -3.15 20.45 24.45
C LEU A 170 -1.65 20.61 24.72
N SER A 171 -0.96 19.52 25.04
CA SER A 171 0.49 19.56 25.16
C SER A 171 1.17 19.65 23.77
N VAL A 172 2.36 20.25 23.74
CA VAL A 172 3.18 20.34 22.52
C VAL A 172 3.45 18.95 21.94
N SER A 173 3.65 17.94 22.79
CA SER A 173 3.87 16.54 22.36
C SER A 173 2.65 15.93 21.70
N GLN A 174 1.44 16.21 22.22
CA GLN A 174 0.18 15.75 21.62
C GLN A 174 -0.01 16.36 20.22
N ILE A 175 0.16 17.68 20.09
CA ILE A 175 0.05 18.36 18.80
C ILE A 175 1.08 17.82 17.81
N SER A 176 2.33 17.70 18.23
CA SER A 176 3.39 17.14 17.37
C SER A 176 3.08 15.71 16.92
N SER A 177 2.51 14.88 17.81
CA SER A 177 2.08 13.52 17.48
C SER A 177 0.93 13.51 16.46
N ILE A 178 -0.05 14.38 16.64
CA ILE A 178 -1.18 14.53 15.70
C ILE A 178 -0.68 15.01 14.33
N GLU A 179 0.15 16.07 14.29
CA GLU A 179 0.66 16.62 13.03
C GLU A 179 1.53 15.67 12.23
N ARG A 180 2.21 14.73 12.90
CA ARG A 180 2.96 13.65 12.23
C ARG A 180 2.10 12.46 11.81
N GLY A 181 0.80 12.48 12.11
CA GLY A 181 -0.08 11.35 11.85
C GLY A 181 0.20 10.12 12.73
N ALA A 182 0.90 10.27 13.84
CA ALA A 182 1.15 9.17 14.77
C ALA A 182 -0.09 8.79 15.58
N ASN A 183 -0.95 9.77 15.89
CA ASN A 183 -2.20 9.56 16.61
C ASN A 183 -3.33 10.39 16.01
N LEU A 184 -4.55 9.84 16.03
CA LEU A 184 -5.76 10.65 15.82
C LEU A 184 -6.03 11.50 17.07
N PRO A 185 -6.46 12.77 16.90
CA PRO A 185 -6.97 13.54 18.02
C PRO A 185 -8.28 12.93 18.53
N SER A 186 -8.53 13.03 19.83
CA SER A 186 -9.88 12.79 20.35
C SER A 186 -10.86 13.81 19.75
N VAL A 187 -12.15 13.51 19.79
CA VAL A 187 -13.19 14.46 19.30
C VAL A 187 -13.04 15.82 19.99
N GLU A 188 -12.80 15.83 21.29
CA GLU A 188 -12.58 17.05 22.07
C GLU A 188 -11.35 17.84 21.60
N SER A 189 -10.23 17.12 21.35
CA SER A 189 -9.00 17.71 20.82
C SER A 189 -9.21 18.29 19.42
N LEU A 190 -9.92 17.57 18.55
CA LEU A 190 -10.24 18.04 17.21
C LEU A 190 -11.10 19.32 17.25
N LEU A 191 -12.12 19.34 18.11
CA LEU A 191 -12.97 20.50 18.30
C LEU A 191 -12.17 21.70 18.83
N ALA A 192 -11.24 21.48 19.78
CA ALA A 192 -10.37 22.53 20.29
C ALA A 192 -9.46 23.10 19.20
N ILE A 193 -8.86 22.24 18.39
CA ILE A 193 -8.01 22.63 17.24
C ILE A 193 -8.82 23.40 16.20
N CYS A 194 -9.99 22.91 15.83
CA CYS A 194 -10.85 23.59 14.86
C CYS A 194 -11.30 24.97 15.34
N ARG A 195 -11.65 25.11 16.62
CA ARG A 195 -11.99 26.43 17.25
C ARG A 195 -10.80 27.37 17.20
N ALA A 196 -9.60 26.90 17.53
CA ALA A 196 -8.38 27.72 17.51
C ALA A 196 -8.08 28.26 16.09
N PHE A 197 -8.44 27.53 15.05
CA PHE A 197 -8.31 27.97 13.65
C PHE A 197 -9.56 28.68 13.10
N GLU A 198 -10.63 28.81 13.88
CA GLU A 198 -11.93 29.39 13.44
C GLU A 198 -12.50 28.64 12.24
N ARG A 199 -12.38 27.32 12.23
CA ARG A 199 -12.89 26.43 11.20
C ARG A 199 -13.91 25.46 11.77
N LYS A 200 -14.87 25.05 10.93
CA LYS A 200 -15.79 23.96 11.30
C LYS A 200 -15.09 22.60 11.11
N PRO A 201 -15.31 21.63 12.01
CA PRO A 201 -14.76 20.28 11.81
C PRO A 201 -15.12 19.67 10.45
N SER A 202 -16.34 19.90 9.97
CA SER A 202 -16.78 19.47 8.64
C SER A 202 -15.93 20.05 7.52
N GLU A 203 -15.54 21.33 7.59
CA GLU A 203 -14.67 21.95 6.58
C GLU A 203 -13.29 21.32 6.55
N VAL A 204 -12.73 21.03 7.74
CA VAL A 204 -11.43 20.38 7.87
C VAL A 204 -11.48 18.96 7.30
N LEU A 205 -12.50 18.17 7.66
CA LEU A 205 -12.66 16.79 7.18
C LEU A 205 -12.93 16.74 5.67
N THR A 206 -13.85 17.56 5.16
CA THR A 206 -14.11 17.64 3.70
C THR A 206 -12.86 18.04 2.91
N SER A 207 -12.01 18.94 3.46
CA SER A 207 -10.77 19.38 2.78
C SER A 207 -9.73 18.26 2.62
N ILE A 208 -9.88 17.15 3.31
CA ILE A 208 -9.00 15.98 3.27
C ILE A 208 -9.67 14.74 2.67
N GLY A 209 -10.90 14.89 2.13
CA GLY A 209 -11.64 13.82 1.46
C GLY A 209 -12.39 12.87 2.39
N PHE A 210 -12.87 13.38 3.55
CA PHE A 210 -13.70 12.68 4.53
C PHE A 210 -14.96 13.47 4.87
#